data_40f2ddf2cbb3653bdb700f065327a9e2
#
_entry.id   40f2ddf2cbb3653bdb700f065327a9e2
#
_cell.length_a   1.000
_cell.length_b   1.000
_cell.length_c   1.000
_cell.angle_alpha   90.00
_cell.angle_beta   90.00
_cell.angle_gamma   90.00
#
_symmetry.space_group_name_H-M   'P 1'
#
loop_
_entity.id
_entity.type
_entity.pdbx_description
1 polymer ?
#
loop_
_entity_poly.entity_id
_entity_poly.type
_entity_poly.pdbx_seq_one_letter_code
_entity_poly.pdbx_strand_id
1 'polypeptide(L)'
;MQHIGEIYERIRFSLLVKGFLHILAMNVPNDRLRNTFYRWRGTKIGDHVGIGHGVFIEESRPYLIEIEDGVNIGPRVVIVAHDSSYHCINPEYPIIFGRVTIRKNGYIGAKAVILPGITIGEGSIVAAGAVVTKDVAPGIIVAGVPAKSITTVEEAMNRFTDLDALHKEMESVISCTPVSENEEI
;
A
#
# COMPACT_ATOMS: atom_id res chain seq x y z
N MET A 1 15.22 23.35 -35.90
CA MET A 1 14.15 23.83 -34.99
C MET A 1 12.88 22.98 -35.05
N GLN A 2 12.44 22.48 -36.22
CA GLN A 2 11.24 21.60 -36.31
C GLN A 2 11.33 20.30 -35.47
N HIS A 3 12.48 19.63 -35.49
CA HIS A 3 12.66 18.35 -34.80
C HIS A 3 12.57 18.46 -33.24
N ILE A 4 12.97 19.62 -32.71
CA ILE A 4 12.88 19.89 -31.26
C ILE A 4 11.40 20.12 -30.85
N GLY A 5 10.63 20.77 -31.69
CA GLY A 5 9.19 20.98 -31.48
C GLY A 5 8.39 19.68 -31.45
N GLU A 6 8.67 18.75 -32.37
CA GLU A 6 8.00 17.44 -32.41
C GLU A 6 8.35 16.56 -31.16
N ILE A 7 9.61 16.62 -30.72
CA ILE A 7 10.04 15.92 -29.50
C ILE A 7 9.33 16.51 -28.29
N TYR A 8 9.22 17.82 -28.18
CA TYR A 8 8.55 18.52 -27.09
C TYR A 8 7.06 18.18 -27.03
N GLU A 9 6.37 18.18 -28.16
CA GLU A 9 4.95 17.79 -28.23
C GLU A 9 4.72 16.32 -27.89
N ARG A 10 5.59 15.40 -28.30
CA ARG A 10 5.51 13.98 -27.90
C ARG A 10 5.71 13.78 -26.39
N ILE A 11 6.66 14.51 -25.79
CA ILE A 11 6.90 14.47 -24.34
C ILE A 11 5.71 15.04 -23.60
N ARG A 12 5.19 16.19 -24.01
CA ARG A 12 4.03 16.84 -23.43
C ARG A 12 2.77 15.97 -23.51
N PHE A 13 2.51 15.37 -24.67
CA PHE A 13 1.40 14.43 -24.86
C PHE A 13 1.56 13.20 -23.96
N SER A 14 2.77 12.64 -23.85
CA SER A 14 3.06 11.53 -22.96
C SER A 14 2.79 11.88 -21.48
N LEU A 15 3.14 13.08 -21.03
CA LEU A 15 2.89 13.55 -19.67
C LEU A 15 1.40 13.74 -19.38
N LEU A 16 0.64 14.31 -20.34
CA LEU A 16 -0.82 14.47 -20.22
C LEU A 16 -1.51 13.11 -20.13
N VAL A 17 -1.13 12.15 -20.97
CA VAL A 17 -1.68 10.78 -20.93
C VAL A 17 -1.36 10.09 -19.60
N LYS A 18 -0.14 10.21 -19.11
CA LYS A 18 0.24 9.63 -17.80
C LYS A 18 -0.53 10.27 -16.64
N GLY A 19 -0.72 11.59 -16.65
CA GLY A 19 -1.54 12.30 -15.66
C GLY A 19 -3.00 11.85 -15.71
N PHE A 20 -3.59 11.74 -16.90
CA PHE A 20 -4.95 11.24 -17.08
C PHE A 20 -5.10 9.79 -16.58
N LEU A 21 -4.16 8.91 -16.92
CA LEU A 21 -4.13 7.53 -16.43
C LEU A 21 -4.00 7.47 -14.91
N HIS A 22 -3.30 8.43 -14.28
CA HIS A 22 -3.20 8.52 -12.83
C HIS A 22 -4.56 8.81 -12.19
N ILE A 23 -5.26 9.83 -12.71
CA ILE A 23 -6.61 10.18 -12.23
C ILE A 23 -7.56 8.99 -12.39
N LEU A 24 -7.53 8.29 -13.53
CA LEU A 24 -8.34 7.09 -13.75
C LEU A 24 -7.96 5.99 -12.75
N ALA A 25 -6.67 5.71 -12.57
CA ALA A 25 -6.20 4.68 -11.65
C ALA A 25 -6.65 4.94 -10.21
N MET A 26 -6.65 6.18 -9.75
CA MET A 26 -7.09 6.53 -8.40
C MET A 26 -8.60 6.39 -8.18
N ASN A 27 -9.40 6.64 -9.22
CA ASN A 27 -10.85 6.83 -9.07
C ASN A 27 -11.71 5.68 -9.62
N VAL A 28 -11.17 4.81 -10.50
CA VAL A 28 -11.94 3.70 -11.05
C VAL A 28 -12.28 2.68 -9.96
N PRO A 29 -13.55 2.23 -9.84
CA PRO A 29 -13.97 1.32 -8.77
C PRO A 29 -13.42 -0.11 -8.95
N ASN A 30 -13.13 -0.54 -10.19
CA ASN A 30 -12.68 -1.88 -10.51
C ASN A 30 -11.16 -2.00 -10.32
N ASP A 31 -10.70 -2.92 -9.46
CA ASP A 31 -9.29 -3.14 -9.13
C ASP A 31 -8.44 -3.62 -10.30
N ARG A 32 -8.98 -4.48 -11.19
CA ARG A 32 -8.27 -4.97 -12.37
C ARG A 32 -7.97 -3.83 -13.36
N LEU A 33 -8.95 -2.96 -13.59
CA LEU A 33 -8.76 -1.78 -14.42
C LEU A 33 -7.78 -0.80 -13.79
N ARG A 34 -7.85 -0.63 -12.47
CA ARG A 34 -6.92 0.22 -11.71
C ARG A 34 -5.48 -0.26 -11.88
N ASN A 35 -5.22 -1.55 -11.70
CA ASN A 35 -3.91 -2.15 -11.89
C ASN A 35 -3.40 -1.96 -13.34
N THR A 36 -4.30 -2.09 -14.32
CA THR A 36 -3.97 -1.87 -15.74
C THR A 36 -3.51 -0.43 -15.97
N PHE A 37 -4.19 0.56 -15.43
CA PHE A 37 -3.79 1.97 -15.58
C PHE A 37 -2.45 2.27 -14.90
N TYR A 38 -2.18 1.71 -13.72
CA TYR A 38 -0.87 1.84 -13.07
C TYR A 38 0.25 1.17 -13.87
N ARG A 39 0.00 -0.04 -14.44
CA ARG A 39 0.97 -0.71 -15.33
C ARG A 39 1.26 0.13 -16.57
N TRP A 40 0.24 0.71 -17.21
CA TRP A 40 0.42 1.58 -18.38
C TRP A 40 1.21 2.86 -18.07
N ARG A 41 1.14 3.34 -16.83
CA ARG A 41 2.00 4.44 -16.38
C ARG A 41 3.46 4.03 -16.18
N GLY A 42 3.74 2.75 -16.06
CA GLY A 42 5.08 2.21 -15.89
C GLY A 42 5.36 1.58 -14.52
N THR A 43 4.39 1.52 -13.60
CA THR A 43 4.52 0.79 -12.33
C THR A 43 4.61 -0.70 -12.62
N LYS A 44 5.56 -1.39 -12.00
CA LYS A 44 5.65 -2.84 -12.07
C LYS A 44 4.70 -3.46 -11.06
N ILE A 45 3.73 -4.24 -11.54
CA ILE A 45 2.72 -4.88 -10.69
C ILE A 45 2.61 -6.34 -11.10
N GLY A 46 2.80 -7.23 -10.14
CA GLY A 46 2.69 -8.68 -10.28
C GLY A 46 1.26 -9.18 -10.43
N ASP A 47 1.09 -10.48 -10.25
CA ASP A 47 -0.20 -11.15 -10.34
C ASP A 47 -0.94 -11.17 -9.00
N HIS A 48 -2.28 -11.23 -9.04
CA HIS A 48 -3.16 -11.28 -7.87
C HIS A 48 -2.96 -10.11 -6.89
N VAL A 49 -2.54 -8.94 -7.39
CA VAL A 49 -2.35 -7.72 -6.59
C VAL A 49 -3.69 -6.99 -6.44
N GLY A 50 -4.08 -6.74 -5.18
CA GLY A 50 -5.20 -5.87 -4.82
C GLY A 50 -4.71 -4.45 -4.53
N ILE A 51 -5.21 -3.45 -5.25
CA ILE A 51 -4.93 -2.03 -4.95
C ILE A 51 -6.25 -1.35 -4.61
N GLY A 52 -6.34 -0.77 -3.42
CA GLY A 52 -7.52 -0.07 -2.93
C GLY A 52 -7.83 1.23 -3.69
N HIS A 53 -9.00 1.78 -3.45
CA HIS A 53 -9.42 3.05 -4.05
C HIS A 53 -8.60 4.23 -3.50
N GLY A 54 -8.26 5.19 -4.37
CA GLY A 54 -7.55 6.40 -3.99
C GLY A 54 -6.10 6.19 -3.57
N VAL A 55 -5.49 5.05 -3.93
CA VAL A 55 -4.06 4.82 -3.70
C VAL A 55 -3.25 5.75 -4.60
N PHE A 56 -2.33 6.51 -4.00
CA PHE A 56 -1.39 7.33 -4.74
C PHE A 56 -0.10 6.55 -4.99
N ILE A 57 0.28 6.39 -6.23
CA ILE A 57 1.58 5.81 -6.63
C ILE A 57 2.36 6.87 -7.40
N GLU A 58 3.63 7.09 -7.00
CA GLU A 58 4.60 8.00 -7.62
C GLU A 58 4.27 8.40 -9.06
N GLU A 59 4.18 9.71 -9.30
CA GLU A 59 3.76 10.23 -10.62
C GLU A 59 4.91 10.40 -11.60
N SER A 60 6.02 10.96 -11.12
CA SER A 60 7.12 11.39 -11.97
C SER A 60 7.93 10.21 -12.50
N ARG A 61 8.15 9.19 -11.66
CA ARG A 61 8.95 8.00 -11.98
C ARG A 61 8.26 6.70 -11.51
N PRO A 62 7.07 6.37 -12.02
CA PRO A 62 6.30 5.21 -11.59
C PRO A 62 7.05 3.87 -11.77
N TYR A 63 8.03 3.80 -12.65
CA TYR A 63 8.90 2.63 -12.85
C TYR A 63 9.85 2.35 -11.67
N LEU A 64 9.96 3.26 -10.71
CA LEU A 64 10.67 3.02 -9.46
C LEU A 64 9.83 2.25 -8.43
N ILE A 65 8.54 2.07 -8.70
CA ILE A 65 7.67 1.30 -7.83
C ILE A 65 7.49 -0.11 -8.38
N GLU A 66 7.76 -1.10 -7.53
CA GLU A 66 7.63 -2.52 -7.82
C GLU A 66 6.76 -3.19 -6.75
N ILE A 67 5.67 -3.81 -7.18
CA ILE A 67 4.68 -4.49 -6.34
C ILE A 67 4.62 -5.94 -6.82
N GLU A 68 5.08 -6.86 -5.99
CA GLU A 68 5.15 -8.29 -6.34
C GLU A 68 3.79 -8.99 -6.17
N ASP A 69 3.77 -10.29 -6.49
CA ASP A 69 2.54 -11.09 -6.52
C ASP A 69 1.85 -11.16 -5.14
N GLY A 70 0.53 -11.22 -5.15
CA GLY A 70 -0.30 -11.43 -3.96
C GLY A 70 -0.33 -10.25 -2.98
N VAL A 71 0.30 -9.12 -3.30
CA VAL A 71 0.30 -7.93 -2.46
C VAL A 71 -1.10 -7.32 -2.39
N ASN A 72 -1.51 -6.89 -1.20
CA ASN A 72 -2.77 -6.17 -0.99
C ASN A 72 -2.51 -4.80 -0.38
N ILE A 73 -2.98 -3.75 -1.06
CA ILE A 73 -2.80 -2.35 -0.67
C ILE A 73 -4.16 -1.74 -0.33
N GLY A 74 -4.32 -1.34 0.91
CA GLY A 74 -5.52 -0.68 1.41
C GLY A 74 -5.81 0.67 0.75
N PRO A 75 -7.02 1.20 0.92
CA PRO A 75 -7.41 2.47 0.30
C PRO A 75 -6.60 3.64 0.83
N ARG A 76 -6.36 4.62 -0.08
CA ARG A 76 -5.68 5.89 0.22
C ARG A 76 -4.25 5.73 0.75
N VAL A 77 -3.59 4.62 0.45
CA VAL A 77 -2.14 4.47 0.67
C VAL A 77 -1.39 5.41 -0.24
N VAL A 78 -0.27 5.95 0.23
CA VAL A 78 0.63 6.84 -0.52
C VAL A 78 1.99 6.16 -0.66
N ILE A 79 2.45 5.97 -1.90
CA ILE A 79 3.76 5.40 -2.21
C ILE A 79 4.53 6.42 -3.04
N VAL A 80 5.59 6.98 -2.46
CA VAL A 80 6.45 7.98 -3.10
C VAL A 80 7.84 7.42 -3.34
N ALA A 81 8.46 7.81 -4.45
CA ALA A 81 9.80 7.37 -4.82
C ALA A 81 10.79 8.54 -4.96
N HIS A 82 10.42 9.75 -4.54
CA HIS A 82 11.31 10.89 -4.52
C HIS A 82 11.12 11.76 -3.28
N ASP A 83 12.17 12.47 -2.92
CA ASP A 83 12.16 13.51 -1.89
C ASP A 83 12.87 14.76 -2.44
N SER A 84 12.16 15.87 -2.48
CA SER A 84 12.65 17.18 -2.92
C SER A 84 12.79 18.19 -1.77
N SER A 85 12.60 17.78 -0.52
CA SER A 85 12.56 18.68 0.64
C SER A 85 13.84 19.50 0.79
N TYR A 86 15.01 18.85 0.72
CA TYR A 86 16.29 19.53 0.79
C TYR A 86 16.57 20.45 -0.41
N HIS A 87 16.15 20.02 -1.60
CA HIS A 87 16.26 20.83 -2.82
C HIS A 87 15.44 22.11 -2.74
N CYS A 88 14.25 22.06 -2.12
CA CYS A 88 13.41 23.24 -1.91
C CYS A 88 14.06 24.25 -0.94
N ILE A 89 14.85 23.79 0.02
CA ILE A 89 15.57 24.65 0.97
C ILE A 89 16.84 25.25 0.33
N ASN A 90 17.60 24.41 -0.33
CA ASN A 90 18.81 24.80 -1.06
C ASN A 90 18.89 24.04 -2.39
N PRO A 91 18.74 24.75 -3.55
CA PRO A 91 18.77 24.13 -4.88
C PRO A 91 20.08 23.42 -5.26
N GLU A 92 21.17 23.60 -4.51
CA GLU A 92 22.41 22.84 -4.69
C GLU A 92 22.28 21.36 -4.29
N TYR A 93 21.31 21.04 -3.41
CA TYR A 93 21.04 19.65 -3.05
C TYR A 93 20.20 18.98 -4.14
N PRO A 94 20.55 17.76 -4.57
CA PRO A 94 19.78 17.04 -5.58
C PRO A 94 18.45 16.54 -5.02
N ILE A 95 17.45 16.38 -5.89
CA ILE A 95 16.26 15.60 -5.57
C ILE A 95 16.68 14.13 -5.42
N ILE A 96 16.32 13.53 -4.31
CA ILE A 96 16.64 12.14 -4.00
C ILE A 96 15.56 11.24 -4.58
N PHE A 97 15.96 10.19 -5.31
CA PHE A 97 15.06 9.16 -5.82
C PHE A 97 15.44 7.83 -5.21
N GLY A 98 14.43 7.06 -4.78
CA GLY A 98 14.63 5.73 -4.19
C GLY A 98 13.58 4.76 -4.69
N ARG A 99 14.01 3.58 -5.16
CA ARG A 99 13.10 2.49 -5.55
C ARG A 99 12.32 2.02 -4.34
N VAL A 100 11.01 1.84 -4.51
CA VAL A 100 10.16 1.18 -3.50
C VAL A 100 9.77 -0.19 -4.02
N THR A 101 9.99 -1.21 -3.18
CA THR A 101 9.64 -2.60 -3.51
C THR A 101 8.73 -3.15 -2.42
N ILE A 102 7.56 -3.66 -2.82
CA ILE A 102 6.66 -4.38 -1.92
C ILE A 102 6.73 -5.84 -2.36
N ARG A 103 7.31 -6.68 -1.49
CA ARG A 103 7.55 -8.10 -1.75
C ARG A 103 6.25 -8.90 -1.65
N LYS A 104 6.31 -10.15 -2.15
CA LYS A 104 5.17 -11.08 -2.24
C LYS A 104 4.33 -11.13 -0.97
N ASN A 105 3.01 -11.22 -1.14
CA ASN A 105 2.05 -11.39 -0.05
C ASN A 105 2.12 -10.30 1.05
N GLY A 106 2.75 -9.15 0.76
CA GLY A 106 2.76 -8.01 1.68
C GLY A 106 1.38 -7.35 1.79
N TYR A 107 1.03 -6.89 2.97
CA TYR A 107 -0.20 -6.14 3.23
C TYR A 107 0.12 -4.71 3.67
N ILE A 108 -0.48 -3.74 2.99
CA ILE A 108 -0.33 -2.32 3.32
C ILE A 108 -1.69 -1.78 3.77
N GLY A 109 -1.80 -1.47 5.05
CA GLY A 109 -3.01 -0.94 5.68
C GLY A 109 -3.43 0.43 5.11
N ALA A 110 -4.73 0.72 5.20
CA ALA A 110 -5.30 1.97 4.69
C ALA A 110 -4.57 3.22 5.20
N LYS A 111 -4.39 4.21 4.32
CA LYS A 111 -3.75 5.51 4.64
C LYS A 111 -2.28 5.40 5.10
N ALA A 112 -1.62 4.27 4.94
CA ALA A 112 -0.18 4.18 5.19
C ALA A 112 0.60 4.99 4.15
N VAL A 113 1.79 5.45 4.54
CA VAL A 113 2.73 6.19 3.67
C VAL A 113 4.03 5.41 3.60
N ILE A 114 4.48 5.10 2.38
CA ILE A 114 5.76 4.45 2.13
C ILE A 114 6.72 5.47 1.51
N LEU A 115 7.82 5.74 2.17
CA LEU A 115 8.82 6.73 1.73
C LEU A 115 9.76 6.17 0.65
N PRO A 116 10.52 7.04 -0.04
CA PRO A 116 11.46 6.63 -1.08
C PRO A 116 12.53 5.67 -0.57
N GLY A 117 12.89 4.69 -1.40
CA GLY A 117 13.98 3.75 -1.12
C GLY A 117 13.62 2.55 -0.25
N ILE A 118 12.36 2.38 0.13
CA ILE A 118 11.91 1.39 1.11
C ILE A 118 11.58 0.04 0.46
N THR A 119 12.02 -1.02 1.11
CA THR A 119 11.59 -2.40 0.81
C THR A 119 10.68 -2.91 1.93
N ILE A 120 9.47 -3.34 1.55
CA ILE A 120 8.55 -4.07 2.42
C ILE A 120 8.79 -5.56 2.19
N GLY A 121 9.21 -6.28 3.22
CA GLY A 121 9.53 -7.70 3.17
C GLY A 121 8.33 -8.60 2.83
N GLU A 122 8.63 -9.80 2.36
CA GLU A 122 7.62 -10.80 2.01
C GLU A 122 6.72 -11.14 3.22
N GLY A 123 5.41 -11.23 2.99
CA GLY A 123 4.44 -11.58 4.04
C GLY A 123 4.38 -10.61 5.21
N SER A 124 4.95 -9.40 5.10
CA SER A 124 4.87 -8.41 6.18
C SER A 124 3.61 -7.56 6.10
N ILE A 125 3.27 -6.95 7.22
CA ILE A 125 2.08 -6.12 7.38
C ILE A 125 2.50 -4.71 7.81
N VAL A 126 2.08 -3.73 7.04
CA VAL A 126 2.11 -2.32 7.42
C VAL A 126 0.73 -1.95 7.94
N ALA A 127 0.61 -1.57 9.19
CA ALA A 127 -0.65 -1.18 9.81
C ALA A 127 -1.23 0.11 9.17
N ALA A 128 -2.55 0.27 9.28
CA ALA A 128 -3.23 1.46 8.79
C ALA A 128 -2.66 2.75 9.41
N GLY A 129 -2.49 3.79 8.58
CA GLY A 129 -1.96 5.09 9.00
C GLY A 129 -0.47 5.11 9.35
N ALA A 130 0.27 4.03 9.18
CA ALA A 130 1.71 4.00 9.45
C ALA A 130 2.52 4.78 8.43
N VAL A 131 3.62 5.43 8.86
CA VAL A 131 4.60 6.07 7.98
C VAL A 131 5.90 5.28 8.01
N VAL A 132 6.15 4.53 6.93
CA VAL A 132 7.31 3.64 6.83
C VAL A 132 8.52 4.42 6.31
N THR A 133 9.53 4.57 7.17
CA THR A 133 10.76 5.35 6.94
C THR A 133 12.00 4.48 6.83
N LYS A 134 11.87 3.16 7.02
CA LYS A 134 12.96 2.15 6.95
C LYS A 134 12.41 0.86 6.38
N ASP A 135 13.30 0.03 5.84
CA ASP A 135 12.94 -1.29 5.36
C ASP A 135 12.25 -2.13 6.44
N VAL A 136 11.28 -2.92 6.00
CA VAL A 136 10.54 -3.88 6.83
C VAL A 136 11.03 -5.28 6.50
N ALA A 137 11.49 -6.02 7.50
CA ALA A 137 11.93 -7.40 7.32
C ALA A 137 10.72 -8.32 6.99
N PRO A 138 10.94 -9.46 6.30
CA PRO A 138 9.88 -10.42 6.00
C PRO A 138 9.12 -10.89 7.26
N GLY A 139 7.81 -11.07 7.13
CA GLY A 139 6.96 -11.59 8.20
C GLY A 139 6.80 -10.68 9.43
N ILE A 140 7.14 -9.40 9.33
CA ILE A 140 7.03 -8.43 10.43
C ILE A 140 5.81 -7.54 10.27
N ILE A 141 5.16 -7.24 11.39
CA ILE A 141 4.10 -6.23 11.49
C ILE A 141 4.72 -4.93 11.99
N VAL A 142 4.53 -3.84 11.22
CA VAL A 142 4.98 -2.50 11.63
C VAL A 142 3.80 -1.54 11.76
N ALA A 143 3.87 -0.61 12.72
CA ALA A 143 2.84 0.40 12.94
C ALA A 143 3.43 1.72 13.47
N GLY A 144 2.66 2.80 13.35
CA GLY A 144 2.96 4.12 13.92
C GLY A 144 3.66 5.10 12.99
N VAL A 145 4.01 6.27 13.53
CA VAL A 145 4.68 7.38 12.83
C VAL A 145 5.85 7.86 13.71
N PRO A 146 7.11 7.58 13.32
CA PRO A 146 7.52 6.64 12.27
C PRO A 146 7.15 5.19 12.60
N ALA A 147 6.97 4.36 11.58
CA ALA A 147 6.61 2.95 11.75
C ALA A 147 7.73 2.18 12.48
N LYS A 148 7.32 1.37 13.47
CA LYS A 148 8.21 0.50 14.25
C LYS A 148 7.67 -0.92 14.23
N SER A 149 8.56 -1.90 14.35
CA SER A 149 8.18 -3.31 14.52
C SER A 149 7.36 -3.49 15.80
N ILE A 150 6.23 -4.19 15.66
CA ILE A 150 5.32 -4.50 16.77
C ILE A 150 5.46 -5.96 17.19
N THR A 151 5.39 -6.88 16.21
CA THR A 151 5.42 -8.32 16.42
C THR A 151 5.67 -9.00 15.07
N THR A 152 5.79 -10.32 15.07
CA THR A 152 5.77 -11.11 13.84
C THR A 152 4.33 -11.42 13.40
N VAL A 153 4.16 -11.69 12.11
CA VAL A 153 2.87 -12.14 11.57
C VAL A 153 2.46 -13.47 12.20
N GLU A 154 3.41 -14.38 12.39
CA GLU A 154 3.18 -15.68 13.02
C GLU A 154 2.64 -15.56 14.44
N GLU A 155 3.28 -14.75 15.29
CA GLU A 155 2.82 -14.50 16.67
C GLU A 155 1.42 -13.84 16.69
N ALA A 156 1.15 -12.92 15.76
CA ALA A 156 -0.17 -12.30 15.67
C ALA A 156 -1.25 -13.32 15.25
N MET A 157 -0.96 -14.18 14.27
CA MET A 157 -1.88 -15.22 13.81
C MET A 157 -2.19 -16.24 14.92
N ASN A 158 -1.19 -16.64 15.70
CA ASN A 158 -1.39 -17.56 16.82
C ASN A 158 -2.35 -16.98 17.87
N ARG A 159 -2.24 -15.67 18.18
CA ARG A 159 -3.17 -14.99 19.09
C ARG A 159 -4.61 -14.97 18.56
N PHE A 160 -4.82 -14.84 17.26
CA PHE A 160 -6.16 -14.90 16.65
C PHE A 160 -6.78 -16.29 16.78
N THR A 161 -5.99 -17.34 16.59
CA THR A 161 -6.46 -18.72 16.73
C THR A 161 -6.92 -19.01 18.17
N ASP A 162 -6.21 -18.51 19.16
CA ASP A 162 -6.58 -18.64 20.57
C ASP A 162 -7.87 -17.87 20.89
N LEU A 163 -8.06 -16.66 20.33
CA LEU A 163 -9.28 -15.87 20.51
C LEU A 163 -10.49 -16.51 19.83
N ASP A 164 -10.34 -17.11 18.65
CA ASP A 164 -11.42 -17.83 17.97
C ASP A 164 -11.84 -19.08 18.74
N ALA A 165 -10.90 -19.79 19.35
CA ALA A 165 -11.20 -20.92 20.23
C ALA A 165 -12.01 -20.47 21.46
N LEU A 166 -11.62 -19.35 22.08
CA LEU A 166 -12.31 -18.75 23.22
C LEU A 166 -13.73 -18.29 22.88
N HIS A 167 -13.92 -17.66 21.70
CA HIS A 167 -15.24 -17.25 21.20
C HIS A 167 -16.18 -18.44 20.98
N LYS A 168 -15.69 -19.51 20.34
CA LYS A 168 -16.47 -20.74 20.15
C LYS A 168 -16.87 -21.39 21.48
N GLU A 169 -15.99 -21.37 22.47
CA GLU A 169 -16.27 -21.88 23.79
C GLU A 169 -17.35 -21.03 24.49
N MET A 170 -17.26 -19.70 24.42
CA MET A 170 -18.28 -18.79 24.94
C MET A 170 -19.64 -18.96 24.24
N GLU A 171 -19.70 -19.09 22.93
CA GLU A 171 -20.95 -19.35 22.22
C GLU A 171 -21.58 -20.68 22.60
N SER A 172 -20.79 -21.72 22.84
CA SER A 172 -21.27 -23.02 23.31
C SER A 172 -21.89 -22.93 24.71
N VAL A 173 -21.32 -22.12 25.60
CA VAL A 173 -21.84 -21.90 26.97
C VAL A 173 -23.16 -21.12 26.94
N ILE A 174 -23.22 -20.07 26.09
CA ILE A 174 -24.43 -19.24 25.92
C ILE A 174 -25.59 -20.06 25.34
N SER A 175 -25.30 -20.92 24.35
CA SER A 175 -26.33 -21.80 23.77
C SER A 175 -26.83 -22.90 24.69
N CYS A 176 -26.06 -23.26 25.73
CA CYS A 176 -26.44 -24.26 26.72
C CYS A 176 -27.19 -23.67 27.92
N THR A 177 -27.32 -22.34 28.03
CA THR A 177 -28.08 -21.73 29.13
C THR A 177 -29.54 -21.55 28.68
N PRO A 178 -30.52 -22.32 29.23
CA PRO A 178 -31.92 -22.11 28.87
C PRO A 178 -32.32 -20.71 29.41
N VAL A 179 -32.76 -19.85 28.50
CA VAL A 179 -33.44 -18.60 28.85
C VAL A 179 -34.71 -19.04 29.63
N SER A 180 -34.74 -18.85 30.91
CA SER A 180 -35.96 -19.02 31.66
C SER A 180 -36.93 -17.89 31.24
N GLU A 181 -37.86 -18.23 30.37
CA GLU A 181 -39.06 -17.45 30.19
C GLU A 181 -39.86 -17.51 31.50
N ASN A 182 -39.66 -16.56 32.35
CA ASN A 182 -40.59 -16.20 33.42
C ASN A 182 -40.14 -14.91 34.07
N GLU A 183 -40.73 -13.82 33.56
CA GLU A 183 -41.17 -12.67 34.35
C GLU A 183 -42.12 -11.83 33.53
N GLU A 184 -43.41 -12.33 33.45
CA GLU A 184 -44.53 -11.41 33.24
C GLU A 184 -44.74 -10.69 34.59
N ILE A 185 -44.63 -9.36 34.58
CA ILE A 185 -45.41 -8.47 35.46
C ILE A 185 -45.84 -7.25 34.62
#